data_9924b82a161a5fff93d884ab73b6e0bb
#
_entry.id   9924b82a161a5fff93d884ab73b6e0bb
#
_cell.length_a   1.000
_cell.length_b   1.000
_cell.length_c   1.000
_cell.angle_alpha   90.00
_cell.angle_beta   90.00
_cell.angle_gamma   90.00
#
_symmetry.space_group_name_H-M   'P 1'
#
loop_
_entity.id
_entity.type
_entity.pdbx_description
1 polymer ?
#
loop_
_entity_poly.entity_id
_entity_poly.type
_entity_poly.pdbx_seq_one_letter_code
_entity_poly.pdbx_strand_id
1 'polypeptide(L)'
;LDGRISSEQGASWPVCGEIDIMEMIGAENEDLNGKSNKKVYQTLHAGSATDVDHSKSISTYTLPEGIFNDDYHIFGLNWSKNKMEFYVDNKIVGSIDYSNNEEYKRCFNRPQYIQMNLATGGNWAGDAGDNLAGQKYEIDYVYYGQNAQQKADSKEYYENAIKINGEHDVTMTEGETPNLLEGVTS
;
A
#
# COMPACT_ATOMS: atom_id res chain seq x y z
N LEU A 1 -3.71 -5.05 10.28
CA LEU A 1 -4.18 -3.87 9.56
C LEU A 1 -5.67 -4.04 9.31
N ASP A 2 -6.47 -3.17 9.91
CA ASP A 2 -7.91 -3.29 9.85
C ASP A 2 -8.44 -2.56 8.62
N GLY A 3 -8.81 -3.29 7.57
CA GLY A 3 -9.38 -2.74 6.33
C GLY A 3 -10.69 -1.93 6.54
N ARG A 4 -11.25 -1.97 7.73
CA ARG A 4 -12.44 -1.18 8.10
C ARG A 4 -12.13 0.31 8.23
N ILE A 5 -10.87 0.70 8.48
CA ILE A 5 -10.52 2.10 8.76
C ILE A 5 -10.74 3.01 7.55
N SER A 6 -10.52 2.53 6.34
CA SER A 6 -10.78 3.33 5.13
C SER A 6 -12.27 3.52 4.85
N SER A 7 -13.12 2.53 5.15
CA SER A 7 -14.56 2.60 4.96
C SER A 7 -15.28 3.33 6.10
N GLU A 8 -14.84 3.15 7.34
CA GLU A 8 -15.44 3.79 8.52
C GLU A 8 -15.19 5.30 8.59
N GLN A 9 -14.10 5.78 7.99
CA GLN A 9 -13.84 7.22 7.88
C GLN A 9 -14.47 7.88 6.66
N GLY A 10 -15.30 7.15 5.91
CA GLY A 10 -16.03 7.68 4.75
C GLY A 10 -15.13 8.11 3.60
N ALA A 11 -13.85 7.72 3.63
CA ALA A 11 -12.90 8.06 2.59
C ALA A 11 -12.83 6.92 1.57
N SER A 12 -13.39 7.13 0.39
CA SER A 12 -13.17 6.26 -0.76
C SER A 12 -11.88 6.62 -1.49
N TRP A 13 -11.47 5.77 -2.42
CA TRP A 13 -10.33 6.03 -3.29
C TRP A 13 -10.56 7.31 -4.13
N PRO A 14 -9.54 8.16 -4.35
CA PRO A 14 -8.16 8.08 -3.85
C PRO A 14 -7.92 8.80 -2.51
N VAL A 15 -8.97 9.27 -1.86
CA VAL A 15 -8.90 10.03 -0.58
C VAL A 15 -8.36 9.17 0.56
N CYS A 16 -8.61 7.85 0.54
CA CYS A 16 -8.06 6.91 1.50
C CYS A 16 -6.54 6.69 1.34
N GLY A 17 -5.98 7.08 0.20
CA GLY A 17 -4.59 6.80 -0.16
C GLY A 17 -4.39 5.38 -0.68
N GLU A 18 -3.40 5.21 -1.55
CA GLU A 18 -2.89 3.93 -2.05
C GLU A 18 -1.37 4.03 -2.20
N ILE A 19 -0.69 2.98 -1.80
CA ILE A 19 0.78 2.89 -1.84
C ILE A 19 1.14 1.66 -2.64
N ASP A 20 1.58 1.85 -3.88
CA ASP A 20 1.99 0.76 -4.76
C ASP A 20 3.46 0.46 -4.53
N ILE A 21 3.71 -0.60 -3.76
CA ILE A 21 5.08 -1.05 -3.47
C ILE A 21 5.67 -1.68 -4.72
N MET A 22 4.84 -2.33 -5.52
CA MET A 22 5.22 -2.91 -6.80
C MET A 22 4.01 -3.01 -7.71
N GLU A 23 4.12 -2.41 -8.89
CA GLU A 23 3.25 -2.65 -10.01
C GLU A 23 4.08 -3.12 -11.20
N MET A 24 3.60 -4.10 -11.93
CA MET A 24 4.25 -4.58 -13.16
C MET A 24 3.21 -4.89 -14.21
N ILE A 25 3.44 -4.42 -15.43
CA ILE A 25 2.71 -4.89 -16.58
C ILE A 25 3.65 -5.75 -17.41
N GLY A 26 3.40 -7.05 -17.39
CA GLY A 26 4.24 -8.03 -18.07
C GLY A 26 4.21 -7.88 -19.58
N ALA A 27 5.37 -7.98 -20.21
CA ALA A 27 5.55 -8.19 -21.64
C ALA A 27 6.96 -8.77 -21.88
N GLU A 28 7.08 -9.67 -22.83
CA GLU A 28 8.40 -10.22 -23.20
C GLU A 28 9.34 -9.13 -23.71
N ASN A 29 8.81 -8.18 -24.46
CA ASN A 29 9.55 -7.03 -24.96
C ASN A 29 8.94 -5.74 -24.43
N GLU A 30 9.79 -4.77 -24.11
CA GLU A 30 9.34 -3.45 -23.71
C GLU A 30 8.57 -2.77 -24.85
N ASP A 31 7.38 -2.24 -24.53
CA ASP A 31 6.57 -1.46 -25.45
C ASP A 31 6.57 0.04 -25.11
N LEU A 32 5.94 0.84 -25.96
CA LEU A 32 5.83 2.29 -25.79
C LEU A 32 5.00 2.70 -24.56
N ASN A 33 4.21 1.77 -24.01
CA ASN A 33 3.39 1.99 -22.81
C ASN A 33 4.12 1.55 -21.54
N GLY A 34 5.38 1.13 -21.63
CA GLY A 34 6.20 0.72 -20.50
C GLY A 34 5.95 -0.70 -20.03
N LYS A 35 5.20 -1.52 -20.76
CA LYS A 35 5.04 -2.94 -20.46
C LYS A 35 6.38 -3.65 -20.60
N SER A 36 6.78 -4.40 -19.59
CA SER A 36 8.05 -5.12 -19.59
C SER A 36 8.14 -6.06 -18.42
N ASN A 37 8.65 -7.26 -18.63
CA ASN A 37 9.01 -8.17 -17.54
C ASN A 37 10.28 -7.74 -16.77
N LYS A 38 10.90 -6.62 -17.15
CA LYS A 38 12.09 -6.06 -16.49
C LYS A 38 11.80 -4.83 -15.64
N LYS A 39 10.59 -4.28 -15.70
CA LYS A 39 10.24 -3.01 -15.05
C LYS A 39 9.18 -3.18 -14.00
N VAL A 40 9.40 -2.50 -12.90
CA VAL A 40 8.38 -2.30 -11.84
C VAL A 40 8.28 -0.82 -11.53
N TYR A 41 7.09 -0.44 -11.10
CA TYR A 41 6.72 0.94 -10.79
C TYR A 41 6.36 1.04 -9.31
N GLN A 42 6.69 2.17 -8.72
CA GLN A 42 6.27 2.56 -7.38
C GLN A 42 5.50 3.85 -7.48
N THR A 43 4.25 3.84 -7.06
CA THR A 43 3.32 4.94 -7.20
C THR A 43 2.64 5.26 -5.87
N LEU A 44 2.28 6.51 -5.67
CA LEU A 44 1.37 6.93 -4.62
C LEU A 44 0.14 7.54 -5.25
N HIS A 45 -1.04 7.12 -4.80
CA HIS A 45 -2.31 7.74 -5.15
C HIS A 45 -2.88 8.45 -3.93
N ALA A 46 -3.21 9.70 -4.09
CA ALA A 46 -3.82 10.55 -3.07
C ALA A 46 -4.86 11.44 -3.71
N GLY A 47 -5.77 11.98 -2.93
CA GLY A 47 -6.77 12.89 -3.43
C GLY A 47 -7.46 13.66 -2.32
N SER A 48 -7.98 14.84 -2.64
CA SER A 48 -8.82 15.64 -1.76
C SER A 48 -10.31 15.36 -1.92
N ALA A 49 -10.67 14.74 -3.07
CA ALA A 49 -12.03 14.33 -3.41
C ALA A 49 -11.99 12.96 -4.11
N THR A 50 -13.11 12.27 -4.15
CA THR A 50 -13.22 10.88 -4.62
C THR A 50 -13.08 10.70 -6.13
N ASP A 51 -13.05 11.76 -6.87
CA ASP A 51 -12.95 11.78 -8.34
C ASP A 51 -11.65 12.42 -8.84
N VAL A 52 -10.76 12.81 -7.93
CA VAL A 52 -9.52 13.51 -8.28
C VAL A 52 -8.34 12.75 -7.70
N ASP A 53 -7.63 12.04 -8.55
CA ASP A 53 -6.39 11.34 -8.22
C ASP A 53 -5.18 12.23 -8.50
N HIS A 54 -4.45 12.57 -7.45
CA HIS A 54 -3.17 13.26 -7.50
C HIS A 54 -2.03 12.24 -7.40
N SER A 55 -2.00 11.30 -8.34
CA SER A 55 -0.97 10.27 -8.36
C SER A 55 0.42 10.84 -8.55
N LYS A 56 1.40 10.19 -7.95
CA LYS A 56 2.82 10.51 -8.09
C LYS A 56 3.63 9.26 -8.29
N SER A 57 4.26 9.16 -9.47
CA SER A 57 5.31 8.18 -9.67
C SER A 57 6.51 8.50 -8.78
N ILE A 58 6.89 7.56 -7.94
CA ILE A 58 8.04 7.66 -7.04
C ILE A 58 9.29 7.14 -7.73
N SER A 59 9.16 5.99 -8.40
CA SER A 59 10.24 5.43 -9.20
C SER A 59 9.74 4.50 -10.28
N THR A 60 10.59 4.27 -11.25
CA THR A 60 10.52 3.17 -12.20
C THR A 60 11.87 2.45 -12.11
N TYR A 61 11.84 1.20 -11.69
CA TYR A 61 13.05 0.41 -11.55
C TYR A 61 13.10 -0.65 -12.64
N THR A 62 14.23 -0.72 -13.34
CA THR A 62 14.51 -1.74 -14.36
C THR A 62 15.59 -2.67 -13.84
N LEU A 63 15.35 -3.97 -13.89
CA LEU A 63 16.38 -4.98 -13.61
C LEU A 63 17.55 -4.78 -14.55
N PRO A 64 18.80 -4.78 -14.06
CA PRO A 64 19.97 -4.64 -14.89
C PRO A 64 20.19 -5.87 -15.79
N GLU A 65 19.81 -7.05 -15.31
CA GLU A 65 19.95 -8.33 -16.01
C GLU A 65 18.73 -9.21 -15.72
N GLY A 66 18.36 -10.12 -16.63
CA GLY A 66 17.22 -11.04 -16.46
C GLY A 66 15.86 -10.36 -16.56
N ILE A 67 14.85 -11.02 -16.07
CA ILE A 67 13.47 -10.54 -15.93
C ILE A 67 12.93 -10.94 -14.57
N PHE A 68 11.94 -10.20 -14.04
CA PHE A 68 11.33 -10.48 -12.73
C PHE A 68 10.64 -11.85 -12.63
N ASN A 69 10.34 -12.48 -13.77
CA ASN A 69 9.72 -13.81 -13.80
C ASN A 69 10.73 -14.96 -13.62
N ASP A 70 12.03 -14.70 -13.64
CA ASP A 70 13.07 -15.73 -13.58
C ASP A 70 13.31 -16.24 -12.16
N ASP A 71 13.04 -15.42 -11.14
CA ASP A 71 13.31 -15.74 -9.74
C ASP A 71 12.37 -14.99 -8.80
N TYR A 72 12.44 -15.31 -7.49
CA TYR A 72 11.78 -14.53 -6.45
C TYR A 72 12.54 -13.24 -6.15
N HIS A 73 11.82 -12.16 -6.04
CA HIS A 73 12.34 -10.83 -5.72
C HIS A 73 11.67 -10.27 -4.47
N ILE A 74 12.41 -9.48 -3.71
CA ILE A 74 11.90 -8.81 -2.51
C ILE A 74 11.47 -7.40 -2.88
N PHE A 75 10.17 -7.12 -2.76
CA PHE A 75 9.61 -5.78 -2.87
C PHE A 75 9.29 -5.26 -1.47
N GLY A 76 9.84 -4.13 -1.10
CA GLY A 76 9.77 -3.64 0.26
C GLY A 76 9.42 -2.16 0.37
N LEU A 77 8.83 -1.81 1.50
CA LEU A 77 8.53 -0.45 1.90
C LEU A 77 9.00 -0.21 3.33
N ASN A 78 9.90 0.74 3.52
CA ASN A 78 10.16 1.34 4.83
C ASN A 78 9.32 2.61 4.95
N TRP A 79 8.24 2.50 5.71
CA TRP A 79 7.26 3.56 5.87
C TRP A 79 7.29 4.09 7.30
N SER A 80 7.66 5.33 7.43
CA SER A 80 7.63 6.10 8.67
C SER A 80 6.73 7.33 8.51
N LYS A 81 6.43 8.01 9.61
CA LYS A 81 5.66 9.26 9.59
C LYS A 81 6.31 10.26 8.63
N ASN A 82 5.58 10.68 7.63
CA ASN A 82 5.98 11.64 6.59
C ASN A 82 7.07 11.19 5.60
N LYS A 83 7.51 9.94 5.64
CA LYS A 83 8.57 9.46 4.74
C LYS A 83 8.36 8.01 4.32
N MET A 84 8.66 7.72 3.06
CA MET A 84 8.69 6.37 2.50
C MET A 84 9.97 6.13 1.72
N GLU A 85 10.48 4.89 1.79
CA GLU A 85 11.59 4.38 1.00
C GLU A 85 11.18 3.04 0.41
N PHE A 86 11.27 2.91 -0.90
CA PHE A 86 10.88 1.72 -1.66
C PHE A 86 12.12 0.91 -2.01
N TYR A 87 12.00 -0.40 -1.94
CA TYR A 87 13.10 -1.33 -2.14
C TYR A 87 12.75 -2.39 -3.18
N VAL A 88 13.75 -2.75 -3.98
CA VAL A 88 13.80 -3.98 -4.77
C VAL A 88 15.10 -4.68 -4.43
N ASP A 89 15.01 -5.93 -3.97
CA ASP A 89 16.19 -6.76 -3.58
C ASP A 89 17.17 -6.03 -2.65
N ASN A 90 16.65 -5.44 -1.58
CA ASN A 90 17.41 -4.65 -0.60
C ASN A 90 18.05 -3.36 -1.13
N LYS A 91 17.80 -2.98 -2.38
CA LYS A 91 18.25 -1.71 -2.96
C LYS A 91 17.14 -0.68 -2.87
N ILE A 92 17.44 0.51 -2.36
CA ILE A 92 16.50 1.64 -2.42
C ILE A 92 16.34 2.04 -3.89
N VAL A 93 15.12 1.97 -4.41
CA VAL A 93 14.78 2.33 -5.79
C VAL A 93 14.04 3.66 -5.87
N GLY A 94 13.42 4.09 -4.77
CA GLY A 94 12.75 5.38 -4.69
C GLY A 94 12.51 5.81 -3.25
N SER A 95 12.35 7.10 -3.04
CA SER A 95 11.98 7.64 -1.73
C SER A 95 11.20 8.93 -1.87
N ILE A 96 10.42 9.25 -0.86
CA ILE A 96 9.68 10.50 -0.75
C ILE A 96 9.64 10.97 0.69
N ASP A 97 9.89 12.27 0.88
CA ASP A 97 9.55 13.01 2.09
C ASP A 97 8.32 13.87 1.77
N TYR A 98 7.23 13.65 2.49
CA TYR A 98 5.98 14.40 2.32
C TYR A 98 5.61 15.23 3.56
N SER A 99 6.61 15.58 4.37
CA SER A 99 6.45 16.39 5.60
C SER A 99 5.76 17.74 5.37
N ASN A 100 5.90 18.29 4.17
CA ASN A 100 5.31 19.57 3.76
C ASN A 100 4.06 19.41 2.85
N ASN A 101 3.52 18.20 2.72
CA ASN A 101 2.33 17.95 1.90
C ASN A 101 1.17 17.44 2.79
N GLU A 102 0.24 18.31 3.09
CA GLU A 102 -0.89 18.00 3.99
C GLU A 102 -1.85 16.95 3.41
N GLU A 103 -2.02 16.89 2.10
CA GLU A 103 -2.82 15.85 1.46
C GLU A 103 -2.17 14.48 1.64
N TYR A 104 -0.86 14.37 1.41
CA TYR A 104 -0.12 13.12 1.61
C TYR A 104 -0.07 12.70 3.07
N LYS A 105 0.10 13.63 4.00
CA LYS A 105 0.01 13.33 5.43
C LYS A 105 -1.35 12.73 5.79
N ARG A 106 -2.42 13.33 5.28
CA ARG A 106 -3.79 12.86 5.51
C ARG A 106 -4.01 11.46 4.92
N CYS A 107 -3.48 11.20 3.71
CA CYS A 107 -3.65 9.91 3.04
C CYS A 107 -2.75 8.81 3.61
N PHE A 108 -1.52 9.16 4.02
CA PHE A 108 -0.49 8.16 4.30
C PHE A 108 -0.02 8.10 5.77
N ASN A 109 -0.31 9.09 6.62
CA ASN A 109 -0.03 8.99 8.06
C ASN A 109 -1.21 8.32 8.79
N ARG A 110 -1.70 7.21 8.25
CA ARG A 110 -2.84 6.43 8.74
C ARG A 110 -2.66 4.96 8.41
N PRO A 111 -3.32 4.05 9.11
CA PRO A 111 -3.25 2.63 8.78
C PRO A 111 -3.71 2.35 7.36
N GLN A 112 -3.03 1.40 6.72
CA GLN A 112 -3.35 0.85 5.40
C GLN A 112 -3.43 -0.67 5.50
N TYR A 113 -4.19 -1.32 4.64
CA TYR A 113 -4.19 -2.76 4.50
C TYR A 113 -3.25 -3.20 3.37
N ILE A 114 -2.77 -4.44 3.45
CA ILE A 114 -1.96 -5.02 2.39
C ILE A 114 -2.89 -5.71 1.39
N GLN A 115 -2.70 -5.42 0.12
CA GLN A 115 -3.38 -6.08 -0.99
C GLN A 115 -2.35 -6.63 -1.96
N MET A 116 -2.57 -7.85 -2.43
CA MET A 116 -1.78 -8.50 -3.48
C MET A 116 -2.75 -9.07 -4.49
N ASN A 117 -2.57 -8.74 -5.75
CA ASN A 117 -3.45 -9.19 -6.81
C ASN A 117 -2.70 -9.44 -8.11
N LEU A 118 -3.24 -10.33 -8.93
CA LEU A 118 -2.89 -10.51 -10.32
C LEU A 118 -4.10 -10.13 -11.15
N ALA A 119 -4.03 -8.96 -11.79
CA ALA A 119 -5.10 -8.47 -12.64
C ALA A 119 -4.83 -8.83 -14.12
N THR A 120 -5.89 -8.90 -14.90
CA THR A 120 -5.82 -9.15 -16.34
C THR A 120 -6.56 -8.06 -17.08
N GLY A 121 -5.95 -7.50 -18.12
CA GLY A 121 -6.50 -6.39 -18.88
C GLY A 121 -6.54 -5.07 -18.08
N GLY A 122 -7.18 -4.07 -18.63
CA GLY A 122 -7.35 -2.75 -18.04
C GLY A 122 -6.82 -1.62 -18.91
N ASN A 123 -7.06 -0.39 -18.47
CA ASN A 123 -6.70 0.80 -19.28
C ASN A 123 -5.19 0.88 -19.59
N TRP A 124 -4.37 0.53 -18.61
CA TRP A 124 -2.91 0.55 -18.79
C TRP A 124 -2.39 -0.74 -19.43
N ALA A 125 -2.88 -1.90 -18.99
CA ALA A 125 -2.46 -3.19 -19.52
C ALA A 125 -3.01 -3.46 -20.94
N GLY A 126 -4.11 -2.81 -21.33
CA GLY A 126 -4.81 -3.10 -22.58
C GLY A 126 -5.71 -4.32 -22.45
N ASP A 127 -6.05 -4.92 -23.57
CA ASP A 127 -6.91 -6.10 -23.61
C ASP A 127 -6.23 -7.31 -22.99
N ALA A 128 -7.00 -8.12 -22.26
CA ALA A 128 -6.52 -9.38 -21.73
C ALA A 128 -6.20 -10.33 -22.89
N GLY A 129 -5.00 -10.90 -22.89
CA GLY A 129 -4.62 -11.89 -23.89
C GLY A 129 -5.37 -13.23 -23.72
N ASP A 130 -5.36 -14.04 -24.77
CA ASP A 130 -6.06 -15.33 -24.80
C ASP A 130 -5.35 -16.42 -23.96
N ASN A 131 -4.07 -16.22 -23.59
CA ASN A 131 -3.22 -17.19 -22.90
C ASN A 131 -3.12 -16.97 -21.40
N LEU A 132 -4.23 -16.79 -20.70
CA LEU A 132 -4.24 -16.56 -19.25
C LEU A 132 -4.21 -17.87 -18.44
N ALA A 133 -4.61 -18.97 -19.04
CA ALA A 133 -4.65 -20.26 -18.37
C ALA A 133 -3.24 -20.72 -17.96
N GLY A 134 -3.09 -21.04 -16.68
CA GLY A 134 -1.82 -21.53 -16.12
C GLY A 134 -0.84 -20.43 -15.70
N GLN A 135 -1.16 -19.16 -15.90
CA GLN A 135 -0.37 -18.06 -15.34
C GLN A 135 -0.45 -18.08 -13.82
N LYS A 136 0.68 -17.78 -13.16
CA LYS A 136 0.80 -17.80 -11.71
C LYS A 136 1.39 -16.51 -11.19
N TYR A 137 0.92 -16.12 -10.02
CA TYR A 137 1.55 -15.14 -9.16
C TYR A 137 1.92 -15.85 -7.86
N GLU A 138 3.20 -16.15 -7.69
CA GLU A 138 3.70 -16.95 -6.58
C GLU A 138 4.29 -16.02 -5.51
N ILE A 139 3.85 -16.21 -4.26
CA ILE A 139 4.27 -15.42 -3.12
C ILE A 139 4.87 -16.36 -2.10
N ASP A 140 6.16 -16.20 -1.81
CA ASP A 140 6.85 -17.02 -0.83
C ASP A 140 6.48 -16.58 0.60
N TYR A 141 6.60 -15.28 0.89
CA TYR A 141 6.23 -14.75 2.20
C TYR A 141 5.80 -13.28 2.14
N VAL A 142 5.10 -12.87 3.18
CA VAL A 142 4.85 -11.46 3.52
C VAL A 142 5.39 -11.20 4.90
N TYR A 143 6.25 -10.21 5.04
CA TYR A 143 6.81 -9.80 6.31
C TYR A 143 6.34 -8.39 6.68
N TYR A 144 5.87 -8.24 7.91
CA TYR A 144 5.54 -6.95 8.50
C TYR A 144 6.29 -6.77 9.81
N GLY A 145 6.89 -5.61 10.01
CA GLY A 145 7.58 -5.27 11.25
C GLY A 145 7.57 -3.77 11.50
N GLN A 146 7.76 -3.38 12.74
CA GLN A 146 7.88 -1.98 13.15
C GLN A 146 9.07 -1.82 14.09
N ASN A 147 9.85 -0.76 13.86
CA ASN A 147 10.83 -0.31 14.85
C ASN A 147 10.15 0.47 15.99
N ALA A 148 10.92 0.87 17.00
CA ALA A 148 10.39 1.57 18.17
C ALA A 148 9.68 2.89 17.82
N GLN A 149 10.22 3.67 16.87
CA GLN A 149 9.61 4.92 16.45
C GLN A 149 8.30 4.69 15.69
N GLN A 150 8.27 3.74 14.75
CA GLN A 150 7.06 3.40 14.02
C GLN A 150 5.94 2.87 14.93
N LYS A 151 6.31 2.11 15.98
CA LYS A 151 5.35 1.69 17.02
C LYS A 151 4.79 2.89 17.79
N ALA A 152 5.64 3.86 18.15
CA ALA A 152 5.21 5.06 18.85
C ALA A 152 4.27 5.92 17.98
N ASP A 153 4.60 6.10 16.70
CA ASP A 153 3.80 6.87 15.75
C ASP A 153 2.43 6.20 15.53
N SER A 154 2.40 4.87 15.42
CA SER A 154 1.15 4.11 15.31
C SER A 154 0.28 4.25 16.56
N LYS A 155 0.88 4.17 17.74
CA LYS A 155 0.19 4.36 19.01
C LYS A 155 -0.41 5.77 19.11
N GLU A 156 0.37 6.80 18.79
CA GLU A 156 -0.11 8.19 18.77
C GLU A 156 -1.32 8.35 17.84
N TYR A 157 -1.29 7.72 16.65
CA TYR A 157 -2.41 7.76 15.73
C TYR A 157 -3.69 7.20 16.36
N TYR A 158 -3.62 6.01 16.96
CA TYR A 158 -4.79 5.37 17.57
C TYR A 158 -5.29 6.14 18.79
N GLU A 159 -4.41 6.62 19.66
CA GLU A 159 -4.80 7.43 20.83
C GLU A 159 -5.47 8.74 20.44
N ASN A 160 -5.11 9.34 19.30
CA ASN A 160 -5.75 10.55 18.80
C ASN A 160 -7.03 10.28 17.98
N ALA A 161 -7.11 9.12 17.32
CA ALA A 161 -8.29 8.72 16.54
C ALA A 161 -9.46 8.26 17.43
N ILE A 162 -9.17 7.66 18.59
CA ILE A 162 -10.16 7.12 19.53
C ILE A 162 -10.49 8.19 20.61
N LYS A 163 -10.81 9.39 20.22
CA LYS A 163 -11.60 10.28 21.08
C LYS A 163 -13.09 10.12 20.76
N ILE A 164 -13.60 8.91 20.94
CA ILE A 164 -15.03 8.67 21.07
C ILE A 164 -15.40 9.11 22.49
N ASN A 165 -16.36 10.00 22.63
CA ASN A 165 -16.89 10.44 23.91
C ASN A 165 -17.48 9.24 24.67
N GLY A 166 -16.75 8.74 25.65
CA GLY A 166 -17.12 7.58 26.46
C GLY A 166 -15.92 6.67 26.63
N GLU A 167 -14.98 7.04 27.52
CA GLU A 167 -13.83 6.22 27.85
C GLU A 167 -14.28 4.91 28.50
N HIS A 168 -14.05 3.80 27.81
CA HIS A 168 -13.92 2.49 28.43
C HIS A 168 -12.61 1.88 27.97
N ASP A 169 -11.68 1.73 28.91
CA ASP A 169 -10.50 0.91 28.72
C ASP A 169 -10.92 -0.53 28.46
N VAL A 170 -10.79 -0.98 27.21
CA VAL A 170 -10.99 -2.39 26.89
C VAL A 170 -9.66 -3.10 27.12
N THR A 171 -9.52 -3.76 28.26
CA THR A 171 -8.39 -4.68 28.51
C THR A 171 -8.69 -5.98 27.78
N MET A 172 -7.89 -6.31 26.78
CA MET A 172 -8.02 -7.56 26.03
C MET A 172 -7.01 -8.58 26.51
N THR A 173 -7.47 -9.80 26.76
CA THR A 173 -6.61 -10.97 26.92
C THR A 173 -6.38 -11.63 25.56
N GLU A 174 -5.21 -12.21 25.35
CA GLU A 174 -4.88 -12.91 24.10
C GLU A 174 -5.93 -14.00 23.80
N GLY A 175 -6.59 -13.90 22.64
CA GLY A 175 -7.64 -14.83 22.20
C GLY A 175 -9.09 -14.35 22.36
N GLU A 176 -9.35 -13.19 22.94
CA GLU A 176 -10.69 -12.62 23.02
C GLU A 176 -11.03 -11.73 21.82
N THR A 177 -12.24 -11.88 21.30
CA THR A 177 -12.79 -10.98 20.28
C THR A 177 -13.61 -9.90 21.00
N PRO A 178 -13.21 -8.61 20.95
CA PRO A 178 -13.94 -7.57 21.65
C PRO A 178 -15.31 -7.34 21.04
N ASN A 179 -16.32 -7.22 21.86
CA ASN A 179 -17.60 -6.67 21.46
C ASN A 179 -17.52 -5.13 21.49
N LEU A 180 -17.11 -4.53 20.38
CA LEU A 180 -16.90 -3.08 20.25
C LEU A 180 -18.19 -2.26 20.29
N LEU A 181 -19.36 -2.89 20.41
CA LEU A 181 -20.66 -2.24 20.45
C LEU A 181 -21.28 -2.23 21.86
N GLU A 182 -20.63 -2.82 22.86
CA GLU A 182 -21.12 -2.83 24.23
C GLU A 182 -20.86 -1.44 24.87
N GLY A 183 -21.89 -0.66 25.00
CA GLY A 183 -21.85 0.69 25.60
C GLY A 183 -21.99 1.86 24.62
N VAL A 184 -22.17 1.62 23.32
CA VAL A 184 -22.50 2.68 22.36
C VAL A 184 -24.02 2.91 22.40
N THR A 185 -24.45 3.96 23.05
CA THR A 185 -25.81 4.47 22.94
C THR A 185 -25.89 5.50 21.83
N SER A 186 -26.85 5.29 20.91
CA SER A 186 -27.23 6.20 19.83
C SER A 186 -27.70 7.56 20.33
#